data_d3870a7bc2212e35690d0fa6af41336f
#
_entry.id   d3870a7bc2212e35690d0fa6af41336f
#
_cell.length_a   1.000
_cell.length_b   1.000
_cell.length_c   1.000
_cell.angle_alpha   90.00
_cell.angle_beta   90.00
_cell.angle_gamma   90.00
#
_symmetry.space_group_name_H-M   'P 1'
#
loop_
_entity.id
_entity.type
_entity.pdbx_description
1 polymer ?
#
loop_
_entity_poly.entity_id
_entity_poly.type
_entity_poly.pdbx_seq_one_letter_code
_entity_poly.pdbx_strand_id
1 'polypeptide(L)'
;MISTMMTSKSKIGMMTKKPEHSGLLVIDKPQGVTSHDVVAAVRGALHMKRVGHAGTLDPMATGVLVVGFGNATRLLNYIVDHNKTYEATIRLGQRTTTDDAEGELLPAGERAVNFPSRQAVEQLITERFTGRIEQVPNVYSAIKVNGQRAYDLAREGKDVELKARPVTIEEFNVRQARYGYTHSDRAGTELAGAVVAERAGDGWIADTAPHEDMQPVMDVTVTCSAGTYIRALARDLGEELGLGGHLTMLRRTRVGRFSVNMPNVMSAHAESKTFTNREGMEVTRNRA
;
A
#
# COMPACT_ATOMS: atom_id res chain seq x y z
N MET A 1 -14.06 -13.76 82.31
CA MET A 1 -13.11 -13.11 81.43
C MET A 1 -13.17 -13.84 80.10
N ILE A 2 -13.78 -13.23 79.13
CA ILE A 2 -14.09 -13.79 77.82
C ILE A 2 -13.06 -13.28 76.84
N SER A 3 -12.27 -14.20 76.25
CA SER A 3 -11.30 -13.87 75.26
C SER A 3 -11.93 -13.99 73.89
N THR A 4 -12.01 -12.87 73.16
CA THR A 4 -12.55 -12.79 71.79
C THR A 4 -11.45 -13.14 70.80
N MET A 5 -11.58 -14.30 70.13
CA MET A 5 -10.75 -14.66 68.97
C MET A 5 -11.25 -13.94 67.70
N MET A 6 -10.50 -13.00 67.19
CA MET A 6 -10.68 -12.44 65.87
C MET A 6 -10.16 -13.41 64.81
N THR A 7 -11.02 -13.99 64.02
CA THR A 7 -10.66 -14.74 62.80
C THR A 7 -10.45 -13.78 61.61
N SER A 8 -9.22 -13.58 61.26
CA SER A 8 -8.82 -12.90 60.04
C SER A 8 -9.13 -13.78 58.80
N LYS A 9 -10.18 -13.43 58.05
CA LYS A 9 -10.41 -14.01 56.71
C LYS A 9 -9.53 -13.31 55.71
N SER A 10 -8.35 -13.88 55.42
CA SER A 10 -7.55 -13.51 54.26
C SER A 10 -8.29 -13.96 53.00
N LYS A 11 -8.89 -13.02 52.25
CA LYS A 11 -9.35 -13.23 50.90
C LYS A 11 -8.12 -13.30 49.99
N ILE A 12 -7.60 -14.49 49.76
CA ILE A 12 -6.69 -14.76 48.62
C ILE A 12 -7.56 -14.74 47.37
N GLY A 13 -7.68 -13.58 46.77
CA GLY A 13 -8.25 -13.42 45.43
C GLY A 13 -7.27 -14.00 44.42
N MET A 14 -7.43 -15.26 44.08
CA MET A 14 -6.80 -15.81 42.87
C MET A 14 -7.38 -15.08 41.68
N MET A 15 -6.73 -13.99 41.26
CA MET A 15 -6.89 -13.44 39.93
C MET A 15 -6.29 -14.45 38.96
N THR A 16 -7.10 -15.38 38.47
CA THR A 16 -6.77 -16.18 37.29
C THR A 16 -6.69 -15.21 36.11
N LYS A 17 -5.49 -14.71 35.82
CA LYS A 17 -5.19 -13.99 34.57
C LYS A 17 -5.56 -14.95 33.44
N LYS A 18 -6.62 -14.62 32.67
CA LYS A 18 -6.92 -15.32 31.42
C LYS A 18 -5.62 -15.40 30.63
N PRO A 19 -5.22 -16.59 30.12
CA PRO A 19 -3.99 -16.69 29.34
C PRO A 19 -4.07 -15.69 28.19
N GLU A 20 -3.15 -14.75 28.16
CA GLU A 20 -3.04 -13.76 27.08
C GLU A 20 -2.55 -14.51 25.85
N HIS A 21 -3.48 -14.89 24.97
CA HIS A 21 -3.12 -15.44 23.66
C HIS A 21 -2.29 -14.40 22.90
N SER A 22 -1.23 -14.87 22.25
CA SER A 22 -0.34 -14.02 21.47
C SER A 22 0.04 -14.73 20.19
N GLY A 23 0.09 -14.01 19.08
CA GLY A 23 0.42 -14.60 17.78
C GLY A 23 0.52 -13.59 16.67
N LEU A 24 0.83 -14.12 15.50
CA LEU A 24 0.85 -13.37 14.23
C LEU A 24 -0.23 -13.93 13.31
N LEU A 25 -0.90 -13.01 12.61
CA LEU A 25 -1.83 -13.33 11.53
C LEU A 25 -1.28 -12.73 10.24
N VAL A 26 -1.38 -13.47 9.16
CA VAL A 26 -1.12 -12.96 7.80
C VAL A 26 -2.47 -12.75 7.15
N ILE A 27 -2.76 -11.50 6.84
CA ILE A 27 -4.06 -11.10 6.29
C ILE A 27 -3.85 -10.58 4.88
N ASP A 28 -4.62 -11.07 3.92
CA ASP A 28 -4.75 -10.48 2.60
C ASP A 28 -5.71 -9.29 2.72
N LYS A 29 -5.15 -8.09 2.80
CA LYS A 29 -5.92 -6.85 2.93
C LYS A 29 -6.66 -6.57 1.63
N PRO A 30 -7.97 -6.38 1.65
CA PRO A 30 -8.72 -5.97 0.47
C PRO A 30 -8.48 -4.50 0.13
N GLN A 31 -8.86 -4.09 -1.07
CA GLN A 31 -8.87 -2.71 -1.50
C GLN A 31 -9.94 -1.90 -0.73
N GLY A 32 -9.72 -0.59 -0.61
CA GLY A 32 -10.69 0.36 -0.08
C GLY A 32 -10.78 0.41 1.46
N VAL A 33 -9.99 -0.40 2.19
CA VAL A 33 -9.87 -0.32 3.65
C VAL A 33 -8.45 0.05 4.06
N THR A 34 -8.31 0.75 5.19
CA THR A 34 -7.00 1.08 5.75
C THR A 34 -6.40 -0.11 6.51
N SER A 35 -5.08 -0.11 6.70
CA SER A 35 -4.41 -1.08 7.59
C SER A 35 -4.95 -1.01 9.02
N HIS A 36 -5.43 0.17 9.46
CA HIS A 36 -6.03 0.36 10.79
C HIS A 36 -7.43 -0.28 10.90
N ASP A 37 -8.22 -0.29 9.82
CA ASP A 37 -9.52 -0.96 9.81
C ASP A 37 -9.35 -2.47 10.01
N VAL A 38 -8.34 -3.07 9.34
CA VAL A 38 -7.99 -4.49 9.55
C VAL A 38 -7.57 -4.75 11.00
N VAL A 39 -6.73 -3.88 11.60
CA VAL A 39 -6.37 -3.99 13.02
C VAL A 39 -7.59 -3.85 13.93
N ALA A 40 -8.53 -2.96 13.59
CA ALA A 40 -9.76 -2.79 14.36
C ALA A 40 -10.65 -4.03 14.29
N ALA A 41 -10.79 -4.65 13.12
CA ALA A 41 -11.51 -5.91 12.93
C ALA A 41 -10.89 -7.04 13.77
N VAL A 42 -9.55 -7.20 13.73
CA VAL A 42 -8.85 -8.20 14.56
C VAL A 42 -9.03 -7.92 16.06
N ARG A 43 -8.98 -6.66 16.49
CA ARG A 43 -9.28 -6.28 17.90
C ARG A 43 -10.67 -6.71 18.33
N GLY A 44 -11.67 -6.48 17.46
CA GLY A 44 -13.05 -6.90 17.69
C GLY A 44 -13.18 -8.41 17.78
N ALA A 45 -12.65 -9.14 16.81
CA ALA A 45 -12.74 -10.60 16.73
C ALA A 45 -12.06 -11.31 17.92
N LEU A 46 -10.90 -10.81 18.36
CA LEU A 46 -10.14 -11.39 19.46
C LEU A 46 -10.50 -10.80 20.83
N HIS A 47 -11.37 -9.78 20.89
CA HIS A 47 -11.67 -9.02 22.11
C HIS A 47 -10.42 -8.51 22.85
N MET A 48 -9.39 -8.08 22.07
CA MET A 48 -8.09 -7.68 22.58
C MET A 48 -7.73 -6.26 22.17
N LYS A 49 -7.22 -5.45 23.11
CA LYS A 49 -6.76 -4.08 22.82
C LYS A 49 -5.37 -4.06 22.15
N ARG A 50 -4.49 -5.02 22.52
CA ARG A 50 -3.10 -5.05 22.06
C ARG A 50 -2.99 -5.78 20.74
N VAL A 51 -3.20 -5.05 19.63
CA VAL A 51 -3.10 -5.50 18.25
C VAL A 51 -2.45 -4.40 17.43
N GLY A 52 -1.55 -4.76 16.51
CA GLY A 52 -0.86 -3.85 15.61
C GLY A 52 -0.47 -4.56 14.31
N HIS A 53 0.13 -3.84 13.37
CA HIS A 53 0.57 -4.39 12.07
C HIS A 53 2.03 -4.04 11.76
N ALA A 54 2.67 -4.80 10.88
CA ALA A 54 4.03 -4.59 10.39
C ALA A 54 4.03 -3.95 8.99
N GLY A 55 4.00 -2.63 8.95
CA GLY A 55 4.07 -1.84 7.71
C GLY A 55 2.69 -1.56 7.11
N THR A 56 2.40 -0.27 7.00
CA THR A 56 1.14 0.24 6.42
C THR A 56 1.01 -0.16 4.95
N LEU A 57 -0.22 -0.44 4.53
CA LEU A 57 -0.68 -0.45 3.14
C LEU A 57 -1.68 0.68 2.98
N ASP A 58 -1.56 1.41 1.88
CA ASP A 58 -2.50 2.46 1.49
C ASP A 58 -3.91 1.86 1.25
N PRO A 59 -5.01 2.64 1.28
CA PRO A 59 -6.35 2.12 1.07
C PRO A 59 -6.50 1.41 -0.28
N MET A 60 -5.94 1.97 -1.36
CA MET A 60 -5.98 1.37 -2.69
C MET A 60 -5.19 0.07 -2.79
N ALA A 61 -4.16 -0.12 -1.95
CA ALA A 61 -3.29 -1.28 -2.00
C ALA A 61 -3.92 -2.51 -1.36
N THR A 62 -3.59 -3.69 -1.89
CA THR A 62 -4.03 -5.00 -1.41
C THR A 62 -2.85 -5.87 -0.94
N GLY A 63 -3.14 -7.05 -0.41
CA GLY A 63 -2.12 -8.07 -0.15
C GLY A 63 -1.67 -8.18 1.29
N VAL A 64 -0.48 -8.74 1.50
CA VAL A 64 0.06 -9.16 2.80
C VAL A 64 0.09 -8.01 3.81
N LEU A 65 -0.71 -8.14 4.86
CA LEU A 65 -0.62 -7.35 6.08
C LEU A 65 -0.36 -8.29 7.27
N VAL A 66 0.84 -8.23 7.84
CA VAL A 66 1.16 -9.02 9.03
C VAL A 66 0.65 -8.29 10.26
N VAL A 67 -0.27 -8.92 10.99
CA VAL A 67 -0.90 -8.39 12.20
C VAL A 67 -0.43 -9.20 13.41
N GLY A 68 0.07 -8.53 14.42
CA GLY A 68 0.47 -9.13 15.69
C GLY A 68 -0.53 -8.80 16.79
N PHE A 69 -0.82 -9.76 17.68
CA PHE A 69 -1.66 -9.55 18.83
C PHE A 69 -1.03 -10.06 20.13
N GLY A 70 -1.44 -9.51 21.26
CA GLY A 70 -0.85 -9.81 22.55
C GLY A 70 0.65 -9.47 22.60
N ASN A 71 1.46 -10.33 23.19
CA ASN A 71 2.90 -10.13 23.32
C ASN A 71 3.65 -10.16 21.97
N ALA A 72 3.08 -10.83 20.96
CA ALA A 72 3.68 -10.88 19.63
C ALA A 72 3.70 -9.52 18.91
N THR A 73 2.98 -8.50 19.39
CA THR A 73 3.13 -7.12 18.87
C THR A 73 4.56 -6.60 18.95
N ARG A 74 5.41 -7.12 19.84
CA ARG A 74 6.82 -6.77 19.94
C ARG A 74 7.64 -7.27 18.74
N LEU A 75 7.19 -8.34 18.08
CA LEU A 75 7.86 -8.91 16.89
C LEU A 75 7.63 -8.05 15.64
N LEU A 76 6.60 -7.19 15.62
CA LEU A 76 6.26 -6.38 14.46
C LEU A 76 7.39 -5.44 14.04
N ASN A 77 8.18 -4.91 14.99
CA ASN A 77 9.32 -4.06 14.70
C ASN A 77 10.40 -4.78 13.88
N TYR A 78 10.62 -6.06 14.14
CA TYR A 78 11.57 -6.88 13.36
C TYR A 78 11.01 -7.20 11.98
N ILE A 79 9.69 -7.41 11.85
CA ILE A 79 9.05 -7.75 10.58
C ILE A 79 9.00 -6.54 9.63
N VAL A 80 8.81 -5.34 10.17
CA VAL A 80 8.70 -4.12 9.36
C VAL A 80 9.98 -3.81 8.58
N ASP A 81 11.15 -4.22 9.09
CA ASP A 81 12.44 -3.95 8.47
C ASP A 81 12.80 -4.92 7.34
N HIS A 82 12.03 -6.01 7.17
CA HIS A 82 12.28 -6.95 6.07
C HIS A 82 11.92 -6.38 4.71
N ASN A 83 12.57 -6.93 3.68
CA ASN A 83 12.26 -6.64 2.28
C ASN A 83 10.83 -7.04 1.93
N LYS A 84 10.29 -6.36 0.96
CA LYS A 84 8.92 -6.53 0.49
C LYS A 84 8.91 -6.74 -1.01
N THR A 85 7.95 -7.53 -1.49
CA THR A 85 7.71 -7.71 -2.91
C THR A 85 6.30 -7.22 -3.22
N TYR A 86 6.21 -6.47 -4.30
CA TYR A 86 4.97 -5.89 -4.80
C TYR A 86 4.76 -6.28 -6.26
N GLU A 87 3.50 -6.46 -6.61
CA GLU A 87 2.99 -6.37 -7.96
C GLU A 87 2.29 -5.02 -8.08
N ALA A 88 2.57 -4.30 -9.16
CA ALA A 88 2.01 -2.98 -9.36
C ALA A 88 1.69 -2.75 -10.83
N THR A 89 0.71 -1.89 -11.09
CA THR A 89 0.43 -1.37 -12.42
C THR A 89 0.76 0.12 -12.43
N ILE A 90 1.69 0.51 -13.29
CA ILE A 90 2.12 1.89 -13.50
C ILE A 90 1.50 2.40 -14.80
N ARG A 91 0.84 3.54 -14.73
CA ARG A 91 0.38 4.29 -15.90
C ARG A 91 1.34 5.45 -16.14
N LEU A 92 1.83 5.57 -17.38
CA LEU A 92 2.63 6.69 -17.85
C LEU A 92 1.75 7.68 -18.63
N GLY A 93 2.26 8.91 -18.78
CA GLY A 93 1.55 9.97 -19.52
C GLY A 93 0.57 10.78 -18.68
N GLN A 94 0.45 10.50 -17.36
CA GLN A 94 -0.47 11.18 -16.48
C GLN A 94 0.08 11.22 -15.04
N ARG A 95 -0.13 12.34 -14.35
CA ARG A 95 0.24 12.54 -12.95
C ARG A 95 -0.99 12.73 -12.08
N THR A 96 -0.89 12.37 -10.81
CA THR A 96 -1.92 12.61 -9.79
C THR A 96 -1.30 13.24 -8.55
N THR A 97 -2.12 13.86 -7.71
CA THR A 97 -1.66 14.52 -6.47
C THR A 97 -1.09 13.53 -5.45
N THR A 98 -1.55 12.28 -5.46
CA THR A 98 -1.14 11.23 -4.50
C THR A 98 -0.16 10.22 -5.10
N ASP A 99 0.27 10.37 -6.35
CA ASP A 99 1.06 9.41 -7.15
C ASP A 99 0.35 8.05 -7.32
N ASP A 100 -0.98 8.01 -7.13
CA ASP A 100 -1.83 6.84 -7.35
C ASP A 100 -3.21 7.23 -7.89
N ALA A 101 -4.06 6.24 -8.20
CA ALA A 101 -5.37 6.44 -8.81
C ALA A 101 -6.41 7.12 -7.88
N GLU A 102 -6.13 7.28 -6.58
CA GLU A 102 -7.04 7.95 -5.64
C GLU A 102 -6.86 9.49 -5.67
N GLY A 103 -5.74 9.98 -6.23
CA GLY A 103 -5.43 11.39 -6.33
C GLY A 103 -6.16 12.11 -7.47
N GLU A 104 -6.28 13.43 -7.34
CA GLU A 104 -6.77 14.28 -8.41
C GLU A 104 -5.73 14.32 -9.55
N LEU A 105 -6.22 14.35 -10.79
CA LEU A 105 -5.37 14.48 -11.97
C LEU A 105 -4.70 15.85 -11.96
N LEU A 106 -3.39 15.85 -12.09
CA LEU A 106 -2.64 17.08 -12.31
C LEU A 106 -2.71 17.47 -13.80
N PRO A 107 -2.61 18.78 -14.11
CA PRO A 107 -2.56 19.22 -15.50
C PRO A 107 -1.52 18.41 -16.28
N ALA A 108 -1.94 17.89 -17.43
CA ALA A 108 -1.00 17.24 -18.34
C ALA A 108 0.02 18.28 -18.81
N GLY A 109 1.32 17.92 -18.75
CA GLY A 109 2.33 18.63 -19.50
C GLY A 109 2.06 18.52 -21.01
N GLU A 110 2.93 19.05 -21.83
CA GLU A 110 2.85 18.82 -23.28
C GLU A 110 2.78 17.32 -23.52
N ARG A 111 1.73 16.89 -24.23
CA ARG A 111 1.49 15.46 -24.49
C ARG A 111 2.65 14.92 -25.31
N ALA A 112 3.39 13.97 -24.76
CA ALA A 112 4.46 13.33 -25.51
C ALA A 112 3.81 12.54 -26.66
N VAL A 113 4.15 12.95 -27.87
CA VAL A 113 3.65 12.30 -29.10
C VAL A 113 4.34 10.95 -29.33
N ASN A 114 5.53 10.76 -28.73
CA ASN A 114 6.32 9.55 -28.86
C ASN A 114 6.59 8.92 -27.49
N PHE A 115 5.99 7.78 -27.24
CA PHE A 115 6.32 6.97 -26.07
C PHE A 115 7.60 6.17 -26.33
N PRO A 116 8.50 6.03 -25.32
CA PRO A 116 9.70 5.23 -25.45
C PRO A 116 9.35 3.76 -25.70
N SER A 117 10.25 3.03 -26.36
CA SER A 117 10.08 1.58 -26.49
C SER A 117 10.16 0.90 -25.14
N ARG A 118 9.53 -0.28 -25.01
CA ARG A 118 9.64 -1.12 -23.80
C ARG A 118 11.10 -1.35 -23.40
N GLN A 119 11.96 -1.64 -24.36
CA GLN A 119 13.38 -1.85 -24.12
C GLN A 119 14.06 -0.61 -23.52
N ALA A 120 13.75 0.58 -24.00
CA ALA A 120 14.29 1.84 -23.46
C ALA A 120 13.83 2.06 -22.01
N VAL A 121 12.57 1.74 -21.68
CA VAL A 121 12.05 1.82 -20.31
C VAL A 121 12.75 0.81 -19.41
N GLU A 122 12.91 -0.45 -19.84
CA GLU A 122 13.60 -1.50 -19.07
C GLU A 122 15.08 -1.16 -18.83
N GLN A 123 15.73 -0.56 -19.83
CA GLN A 123 17.11 -0.08 -19.69
C GLN A 123 17.18 1.05 -18.64
N LEU A 124 16.32 2.05 -18.71
CA LEU A 124 16.25 3.14 -17.74
C LEU A 124 15.99 2.61 -16.32
N ILE A 125 15.07 1.66 -16.16
CA ILE A 125 14.78 1.00 -14.88
C ILE A 125 16.05 0.34 -14.32
N THR A 126 16.78 -0.38 -15.16
CA THR A 126 18.02 -1.06 -14.74
C THR A 126 19.08 -0.06 -14.31
N GLU A 127 19.25 1.04 -15.05
CA GLU A 127 20.31 2.03 -14.82
C GLU A 127 20.02 2.97 -13.65
N ARG A 128 18.74 3.34 -13.42
CA ARG A 128 18.38 4.43 -12.51
C ARG A 128 17.50 4.00 -11.34
N PHE A 129 16.78 2.90 -11.45
CA PHE A 129 15.77 2.46 -10.47
C PHE A 129 16.06 1.10 -9.85
N THR A 130 17.25 0.52 -10.10
CA THR A 130 17.71 -0.74 -9.50
C THR A 130 18.96 -0.50 -8.65
N GLY A 131 19.11 -1.26 -7.57
CA GLY A 131 20.19 -1.07 -6.61
C GLY A 131 19.85 -0.02 -5.55
N ARG A 132 20.86 0.67 -5.02
CA ARG A 132 20.68 1.74 -4.02
C ARG A 132 20.36 3.05 -4.73
N ILE A 133 19.21 3.61 -4.40
CA ILE A 133 18.72 4.88 -4.95
C ILE A 133 18.30 5.83 -3.83
N GLU A 134 18.27 7.13 -4.13
CA GLU A 134 17.65 8.14 -3.27
C GLU A 134 16.22 8.38 -3.73
N GLN A 135 15.26 8.32 -2.81
CA GLN A 135 13.83 8.48 -3.10
C GLN A 135 13.23 9.58 -2.23
N VAL A 136 12.51 10.51 -2.83
CA VAL A 136 11.66 11.49 -2.13
C VAL A 136 10.26 10.89 -1.99
N PRO A 137 9.81 10.58 -0.77
CA PRO A 137 8.46 10.05 -0.56
C PRO A 137 7.38 11.04 -0.98
N ASN A 138 6.17 10.54 -1.30
CA ASN A 138 5.01 11.40 -1.47
C ASN A 138 4.60 12.05 -0.13
N VAL A 139 4.13 13.29 -0.18
CA VAL A 139 3.65 14.04 1.01
C VAL A 139 2.46 13.35 1.68
N TYR A 140 1.65 12.61 0.92
CA TYR A 140 0.58 11.75 1.45
C TYR A 140 1.13 10.44 2.01
N SER A 141 2.10 10.53 2.93
CA SER A 141 2.75 9.39 3.58
C SER A 141 2.65 9.45 5.10
N ALA A 142 2.90 8.32 5.76
CA ALA A 142 2.90 8.23 7.22
C ALA A 142 4.17 8.79 7.89
N ILE A 143 5.07 9.42 7.13
CA ILE A 143 6.31 10.03 7.62
C ILE A 143 5.95 11.15 8.58
N LYS A 144 6.70 11.24 9.68
CA LYS A 144 6.54 12.34 10.64
C LYS A 144 7.50 13.49 10.33
N VAL A 145 6.93 14.68 10.20
CA VAL A 145 7.64 15.95 10.09
C VAL A 145 7.28 16.75 11.35
N ASN A 146 8.26 17.09 12.16
CA ASN A 146 8.07 17.80 13.45
C ASN A 146 7.01 17.15 14.37
N GLY A 147 6.94 15.81 14.38
CA GLY A 147 6.01 15.05 15.23
C GLY A 147 4.61 14.82 14.65
N GLN A 148 4.21 15.52 13.58
CA GLN A 148 2.97 15.33 12.84
C GLN A 148 3.20 14.48 11.59
N ARG A 149 2.20 13.74 11.14
CA ARG A 149 2.32 12.96 9.89
C ARG A 149 2.26 13.89 8.69
N ALA A 150 3.11 13.67 7.69
CA ALA A 150 3.13 14.45 6.45
C ALA A 150 1.75 14.51 5.78
N TYR A 151 1.06 13.39 5.75
CA TYR A 151 -0.28 13.26 5.22
C TYR A 151 -1.33 14.16 5.94
N ASP A 152 -1.24 14.32 7.27
CA ASP A 152 -2.14 15.20 8.03
C ASP A 152 -1.87 16.67 7.67
N LEU A 153 -0.59 17.04 7.58
CA LEU A 153 -0.16 18.37 7.16
C LEU A 153 -0.58 18.72 5.74
N ALA A 154 -0.41 17.78 4.80
CA ALA A 154 -0.82 17.95 3.40
C ALA A 154 -2.33 18.16 3.25
N ARG A 155 -3.15 17.44 4.04
CA ARG A 155 -4.61 17.67 4.07
C ARG A 155 -5.02 19.02 4.66
N GLU A 156 -4.23 19.55 5.56
CA GLU A 156 -4.41 20.90 6.10
C GLU A 156 -3.94 22.02 5.14
N GLY A 157 -3.47 21.65 3.93
CA GLY A 157 -2.96 22.58 2.92
C GLY A 157 -1.60 23.19 3.29
N LYS A 158 -0.86 22.57 4.20
CA LYS A 158 0.47 23.04 4.59
C LYS A 158 1.51 22.49 3.62
N ASP A 159 2.46 23.33 3.24
CA ASP A 159 3.64 22.89 2.49
C ASP A 159 4.48 21.94 3.34
N VAL A 160 4.74 20.76 2.78
CA VAL A 160 5.52 19.70 3.40
C VAL A 160 6.67 19.34 2.48
N GLU A 161 7.87 19.74 2.84
CA GLU A 161 9.08 19.30 2.16
C GLU A 161 9.60 18.02 2.80
N LEU A 162 9.68 16.95 2.02
CA LEU A 162 10.25 15.68 2.45
C LEU A 162 11.66 15.51 1.86
N LYS A 163 12.59 15.10 2.70
CA LYS A 163 13.96 14.81 2.27
C LYS A 163 14.04 13.48 1.58
N ALA A 164 14.90 13.39 0.58
CA ALA A 164 15.29 12.14 -0.05
C ALA A 164 15.85 11.16 1.01
N ARG A 165 15.58 9.87 0.80
CA ARG A 165 16.02 8.79 1.68
C ARG A 165 16.59 7.66 0.86
N PRO A 166 17.69 7.04 1.31
CA PRO A 166 18.25 5.88 0.63
C PRO A 166 17.31 4.68 0.79
N VAL A 167 17.02 4.04 -0.32
CA VAL A 167 16.31 2.76 -0.39
C VAL A 167 17.06 1.82 -1.34
N THR A 168 16.81 0.53 -1.22
CA THR A 168 17.40 -0.46 -2.12
C THR A 168 16.30 -1.17 -2.89
N ILE A 169 16.40 -1.16 -4.19
CA ILE A 169 15.52 -1.91 -5.10
C ILE A 169 16.33 -3.12 -5.57
N GLU A 170 15.95 -4.30 -5.08
CA GLU A 170 16.62 -5.56 -5.45
C GLU A 170 16.20 -6.03 -6.83
N GLU A 171 14.94 -5.77 -7.16
CA GLU A 171 14.31 -6.20 -8.41
C GLU A 171 13.27 -5.18 -8.83
N PHE A 172 13.29 -4.80 -10.11
CA PHE A 172 12.24 -4.01 -10.74
C PHE A 172 12.04 -4.51 -12.17
N ASN A 173 11.13 -5.45 -12.35
CA ASN A 173 10.90 -6.15 -13.60
C ASN A 173 9.58 -5.75 -14.23
N VAL A 174 9.60 -5.41 -15.52
CA VAL A 174 8.41 -5.21 -16.34
C VAL A 174 7.89 -6.58 -16.80
N ARG A 175 6.76 -7.01 -16.25
CA ARG A 175 6.11 -8.28 -16.64
C ARG A 175 5.35 -8.15 -17.95
N GLN A 176 4.60 -7.07 -18.07
CA GLN A 176 3.80 -6.76 -19.25
C GLN A 176 3.81 -5.26 -19.50
N ALA A 177 3.82 -4.87 -20.78
CA ALA A 177 3.69 -3.49 -21.21
C ALA A 177 2.62 -3.42 -22.31
N ARG A 178 1.64 -2.54 -22.12
CA ARG A 178 0.48 -2.40 -23.00
C ARG A 178 0.00 -0.96 -23.09
N TYR A 179 -0.84 -0.67 -24.06
CA TYR A 179 -1.60 0.57 -24.10
C TYR A 179 -2.97 0.38 -23.43
N GLY A 180 -3.38 1.32 -22.60
CA GLY A 180 -4.67 1.33 -21.92
C GLY A 180 -5.40 2.66 -22.09
N TYR A 181 -6.73 2.65 -21.99
CA TYR A 181 -7.56 3.85 -22.12
C TYR A 181 -7.48 4.75 -20.88
N THR A 182 -7.55 6.08 -21.10
CA THR A 182 -7.46 7.08 -20.03
C THR A 182 -8.66 7.14 -19.11
N HIS A 183 -9.81 6.61 -19.52
CA HIS A 183 -11.10 6.83 -18.84
C HIS A 183 -11.68 5.64 -18.09
N SER A 184 -11.10 4.43 -18.20
CA SER A 184 -11.74 3.21 -17.65
C SER A 184 -11.40 2.87 -16.20
N ASP A 185 -10.55 3.64 -15.49
CA ASP A 185 -9.85 3.10 -14.33
C ASP A 185 -10.14 3.73 -12.97
N ARG A 186 -11.20 4.53 -12.86
CA ARG A 186 -11.66 4.99 -11.53
C ARG A 186 -12.20 3.86 -10.64
N ALA A 187 -12.38 2.66 -11.17
CA ALA A 187 -13.06 1.57 -10.47
C ALA A 187 -12.21 0.30 -10.27
N GLY A 188 -10.89 0.31 -10.53
CA GLY A 188 -10.10 -0.91 -10.35
C GLY A 188 -10.63 -2.11 -11.16
N THR A 189 -11.40 -1.83 -12.21
CA THR A 189 -11.89 -2.87 -13.10
C THR A 189 -10.68 -3.35 -13.90
N GLU A 190 -10.32 -4.61 -13.72
CA GLU A 190 -9.46 -5.29 -14.68
C GLU A 190 -9.84 -4.81 -16.08
N LEU A 191 -8.85 -4.44 -16.88
CA LEU A 191 -9.04 -4.32 -18.32
C LEU A 191 -9.37 -5.73 -18.84
N ALA A 192 -10.60 -6.18 -18.51
CA ALA A 192 -11.10 -7.45 -18.95
C ALA A 192 -11.32 -7.33 -20.43
N GLY A 193 -10.41 -7.94 -21.20
CA GLY A 193 -10.58 -8.13 -22.63
C GLY A 193 -9.57 -7.45 -23.53
N ALA A 194 -8.47 -6.88 -23.02
CA ALA A 194 -7.40 -6.46 -23.89
C ALA A 194 -6.79 -7.69 -24.57
N VAL A 195 -7.25 -7.99 -25.76
CA VAL A 195 -6.62 -8.98 -26.65
C VAL A 195 -5.31 -8.36 -27.16
N VAL A 196 -4.27 -9.02 -26.79
CA VAL A 196 -2.89 -8.63 -26.93
C VAL A 196 -2.47 -8.74 -28.39
N ALA A 197 -2.35 -7.62 -29.08
CA ALA A 197 -1.63 -7.54 -30.32
C ALA A 197 -0.27 -6.84 -30.09
N GLU A 198 0.81 -7.54 -30.31
CA GLU A 198 2.16 -6.99 -30.24
C GLU A 198 2.33 -5.98 -31.38
N ARG A 199 2.52 -4.70 -31.04
CA ARG A 199 2.86 -3.70 -32.05
C ARG A 199 4.31 -3.92 -32.48
N ALA A 200 4.51 -4.23 -33.74
CA ALA A 200 5.84 -4.45 -34.30
C ALA A 200 6.72 -3.22 -34.07
N GLY A 201 7.73 -3.34 -33.22
CA GLY A 201 8.85 -2.43 -33.13
C GLY A 201 9.10 -1.72 -31.81
N ASP A 202 8.10 -1.48 -30.94
CA ASP A 202 8.28 -0.78 -29.66
C ASP A 202 8.13 -1.66 -28.42
N GLY A 203 7.68 -2.92 -28.58
CA GLY A 203 7.49 -3.87 -27.49
C GLY A 203 6.27 -3.60 -26.58
N TRP A 204 5.40 -2.68 -26.98
CA TRP A 204 4.12 -2.43 -26.32
C TRP A 204 3.01 -3.21 -27.01
N ILE A 205 2.09 -3.69 -26.22
CA ILE A 205 0.97 -4.51 -26.66
C ILE A 205 -0.29 -3.65 -26.76
N ALA A 206 -0.98 -3.69 -27.92
CA ALA A 206 -2.24 -2.97 -28.12
C ALA A 206 -3.25 -3.83 -28.88
N ASP A 207 -4.54 -3.76 -28.53
CA ASP A 207 -5.63 -4.43 -29.26
C ASP A 207 -5.88 -3.82 -30.64
N THR A 208 -5.63 -2.53 -30.76
CA THR A 208 -5.83 -1.73 -31.95
C THR A 208 -4.67 -0.76 -32.08
N ALA A 209 -4.57 -0.06 -33.22
CA ALA A 209 -3.64 1.06 -33.33
C ALA A 209 -3.89 2.04 -32.16
N PRO A 210 -2.84 2.51 -31.45
CA PRO A 210 -3.01 3.41 -30.34
C PRO A 210 -3.79 4.64 -30.75
N HIS A 211 -4.86 4.92 -29.99
CA HIS A 211 -5.63 6.16 -30.12
C HIS A 211 -5.01 7.25 -29.23
N GLU A 212 -5.36 8.50 -29.52
CA GLU A 212 -4.93 9.64 -28.72
C GLU A 212 -5.33 9.56 -27.22
N ASP A 213 -6.35 8.75 -26.89
CA ASP A 213 -6.80 8.51 -25.51
C ASP A 213 -6.10 7.33 -24.83
N MET A 214 -5.22 6.61 -25.52
CA MET A 214 -4.46 5.50 -24.95
C MET A 214 -3.14 5.97 -24.35
N GLN A 215 -2.79 5.41 -23.21
CA GLN A 215 -1.53 5.66 -22.52
C GLN A 215 -0.81 4.35 -22.20
N PRO A 216 0.54 4.38 -22.14
CA PRO A 216 1.31 3.21 -21.76
C PRO A 216 1.01 2.80 -20.31
N VAL A 217 0.76 1.51 -20.14
CA VAL A 217 0.52 0.88 -18.84
C VAL A 217 1.47 -0.30 -18.69
N MET A 218 2.14 -0.39 -17.55
CA MET A 218 3.08 -1.46 -17.25
C MET A 218 2.67 -2.21 -16.00
N ASP A 219 2.61 -3.54 -16.09
CA ASP A 219 2.56 -4.40 -14.92
C ASP A 219 3.99 -4.77 -14.53
N VAL A 220 4.33 -4.52 -13.30
CA VAL A 220 5.69 -4.68 -12.79
C VAL A 220 5.72 -5.52 -11.52
N THR A 221 6.87 -6.15 -11.27
CA THR A 221 7.22 -6.73 -9.98
C THR A 221 8.39 -5.93 -9.39
N VAL A 222 8.23 -5.49 -8.14
CA VAL A 222 9.27 -4.76 -7.41
C VAL A 222 9.59 -5.46 -6.10
N THR A 223 10.85 -5.83 -5.90
CA THR A 223 11.38 -6.29 -4.60
C THR A 223 12.31 -5.22 -4.04
N CYS A 224 12.03 -4.75 -2.83
CA CYS A 224 12.71 -3.59 -2.26
C CYS A 224 12.86 -3.65 -0.74
N SER A 225 13.76 -2.82 -0.23
CA SER A 225 13.97 -2.63 1.20
C SER A 225 12.77 -1.97 1.90
N ALA A 226 12.76 -2.03 3.21
CA ALA A 226 11.82 -1.27 4.04
C ALA A 226 11.94 0.24 3.76
N GLY A 227 10.81 0.94 3.84
CA GLY A 227 10.75 2.38 3.63
C GLY A 227 10.62 2.83 2.17
N THR A 228 10.64 1.91 1.21
CA THR A 228 10.41 2.21 -0.20
C THR A 228 8.93 2.51 -0.46
N TYR A 229 8.68 3.56 -1.24
CA TYR A 229 7.35 3.97 -1.71
C TYR A 229 7.21 3.63 -3.19
N ILE A 230 6.39 2.63 -3.51
CA ILE A 230 6.17 2.20 -4.90
C ILE A 230 5.48 3.30 -5.72
N ARG A 231 4.62 4.11 -5.09
CA ARG A 231 4.02 5.29 -5.69
C ARG A 231 5.07 6.29 -6.19
N ALA A 232 6.09 6.55 -5.36
CA ALA A 232 7.18 7.43 -5.76
C ALA A 232 8.03 6.84 -6.89
N LEU A 233 8.23 5.50 -6.95
CA LEU A 233 8.91 4.88 -8.11
C LEU A 233 8.14 5.11 -9.41
N ALA A 234 6.81 5.02 -9.38
CA ALA A 234 5.97 5.27 -10.57
C ALA A 234 6.04 6.72 -11.02
N ARG A 235 5.98 7.66 -10.07
CA ARG A 235 6.16 9.11 -10.33
C ARG A 235 7.54 9.39 -10.94
N ASP A 236 8.60 8.95 -10.24
CA ASP A 236 9.98 9.27 -10.61
C ASP A 236 10.35 8.65 -11.99
N LEU A 237 9.88 7.42 -12.26
CA LEU A 237 10.05 6.80 -13.58
C LEU A 237 9.32 7.61 -14.66
N GLY A 238 8.10 8.04 -14.39
CA GLY A 238 7.35 8.89 -15.33
C GLY A 238 8.01 10.25 -15.56
N GLU A 239 8.62 10.83 -14.53
CA GLU A 239 9.37 12.10 -14.63
C GLU A 239 10.66 11.94 -15.45
N GLU A 240 11.45 10.89 -15.20
CA GLU A 240 12.67 10.60 -16.00
C GLU A 240 12.35 10.35 -17.46
N LEU A 241 11.18 9.80 -17.77
CA LEU A 241 10.71 9.62 -19.15
C LEU A 241 10.11 10.90 -19.78
N GLY A 242 9.94 11.98 -18.99
CA GLY A 242 9.28 13.20 -19.43
C GLY A 242 7.77 13.08 -19.66
N LEU A 243 7.14 12.02 -19.15
CA LEU A 243 5.73 11.68 -19.38
C LEU A 243 4.84 11.97 -18.18
N GLY A 244 5.41 11.90 -16.97
CA GLY A 244 4.67 11.71 -15.75
C GLY A 244 4.19 10.25 -15.58
N GLY A 245 3.88 9.88 -14.34
CA GLY A 245 3.45 8.53 -14.01
C GLY A 245 2.77 8.44 -12.66
N HIS A 246 1.93 7.44 -12.47
CA HIS A 246 1.28 7.12 -11.20
C HIS A 246 0.89 5.63 -11.14
N LEU A 247 0.58 5.13 -9.94
CA LEU A 247 0.08 3.78 -9.75
C LEU A 247 -1.43 3.69 -9.99
N THR A 248 -1.87 2.68 -10.72
CA THR A 248 -3.29 2.31 -10.83
C THR A 248 -3.64 1.07 -10.02
N MET A 249 -2.66 0.21 -9.71
CA MET A 249 -2.83 -0.97 -8.86
C MET A 249 -1.57 -1.20 -8.04
N LEU A 250 -1.75 -1.65 -6.80
CA LEU A 250 -0.66 -2.05 -5.91
C LEU A 250 -1.08 -3.25 -5.07
N ARG A 251 -0.29 -4.33 -5.14
CA ARG A 251 -0.48 -5.52 -4.32
C ARG A 251 0.83 -5.93 -3.67
N ARG A 252 0.88 -5.95 -2.35
CA ARG A 252 2.04 -6.49 -1.62
C ARG A 252 1.93 -8.00 -1.52
N THR A 253 2.74 -8.72 -2.27
CA THR A 253 2.72 -10.19 -2.32
C THR A 253 3.56 -10.83 -1.24
N ARG A 254 4.57 -10.11 -0.69
CA ARG A 254 5.49 -10.63 0.31
C ARG A 254 6.00 -9.56 1.29
N VAL A 255 6.20 -9.95 2.54
CA VAL A 255 6.93 -9.22 3.59
C VAL A 255 7.86 -10.21 4.29
N GLY A 256 9.16 -10.12 4.03
CA GLY A 256 10.14 -11.10 4.52
C GLY A 256 9.74 -12.52 4.12
N ARG A 257 9.48 -13.37 5.11
CA ARG A 257 9.05 -14.76 4.90
C ARG A 257 7.53 -14.92 4.68
N PHE A 258 6.74 -13.90 4.92
CA PHE A 258 5.28 -13.96 4.81
C PHE A 258 4.84 -13.62 3.38
N SER A 259 4.00 -14.47 2.78
CA SER A 259 3.52 -14.35 1.40
C SER A 259 2.01 -14.59 1.33
N VAL A 260 1.34 -13.99 0.34
CA VAL A 260 -0.08 -14.25 0.04
C VAL A 260 -0.36 -15.71 -0.29
N ASN A 261 0.64 -16.47 -0.70
CA ASN A 261 0.51 -17.88 -1.08
C ASN A 261 0.73 -18.87 0.09
N MET A 262 0.89 -18.37 1.32
CA MET A 262 1.01 -19.26 2.48
C MET A 262 -0.33 -19.95 2.81
N PRO A 263 -0.34 -21.19 3.33
CA PRO A 263 -1.55 -21.97 3.62
C PRO A 263 -2.26 -21.29 4.75
N ASN A 264 -2.37 -20.50 5.40
CA ASN A 264 -3.12 -19.89 6.51
C ASN A 264 -3.24 -18.36 6.38
N VAL A 265 -3.22 -17.86 5.16
CA VAL A 265 -3.54 -16.46 4.90
C VAL A 265 -5.04 -16.27 5.08
N MET A 266 -5.41 -15.30 5.89
CA MET A 266 -6.80 -14.94 6.13
C MET A 266 -7.22 -13.87 5.13
N SER A 267 -8.30 -14.08 4.42
CA SER A 267 -8.92 -13.03 3.61
C SER A 267 -9.77 -12.14 4.51
N ALA A 268 -9.58 -10.83 4.41
CA ALA A 268 -10.50 -9.85 4.95
C ALA A 268 -11.46 -9.39 3.83
N HIS A 269 -12.66 -9.00 4.21
CA HIS A 269 -13.65 -8.48 3.27
C HIS A 269 -13.96 -7.03 3.64
N ALA A 270 -14.01 -6.17 2.63
CA ALA A 270 -14.43 -4.79 2.82
C ALA A 270 -15.97 -4.72 2.82
N GLU A 271 -16.55 -4.20 3.89
CA GLU A 271 -17.99 -3.91 3.98
C GLU A 271 -18.19 -2.40 4.11
N SER A 272 -19.07 -1.84 3.29
CA SER A 272 -19.50 -0.45 3.45
C SER A 272 -20.50 -0.33 4.58
N LYS A 273 -20.20 0.49 5.58
CA LYS A 273 -21.11 0.82 6.67
C LYS A 273 -21.35 2.31 6.73
N THR A 274 -22.64 2.69 6.75
CA THR A 274 -23.08 4.06 6.95
C THR A 274 -23.36 4.28 8.43
N PHE A 275 -22.88 5.37 8.98
CA PHE A 275 -23.11 5.79 10.37
C PHE A 275 -23.15 7.30 10.47
N THR A 276 -23.83 7.82 11.46
CA THR A 276 -23.86 9.25 11.75
C THR A 276 -22.60 9.63 12.53
N ASN A 277 -21.85 10.62 12.04
CA ASN A 277 -20.67 11.15 12.73
C ASN A 277 -21.08 12.05 13.91
N ARG A 278 -20.08 12.58 14.64
CA ARG A 278 -20.33 13.46 15.81
C ARG A 278 -20.97 14.79 15.44
N GLU A 279 -20.93 15.16 14.18
CA GLU A 279 -21.50 16.39 13.63
C GLU A 279 -22.90 16.18 13.05
N GLY A 280 -23.46 14.96 13.21
CA GLY A 280 -24.81 14.61 12.74
C GLY A 280 -24.91 14.25 11.26
N MET A 281 -23.77 14.14 10.53
CA MET A 281 -23.77 13.79 9.12
C MET A 281 -23.68 12.28 8.92
N GLU A 282 -24.39 11.75 7.94
CA GLU A 282 -24.20 10.37 7.49
C GLU A 282 -22.89 10.23 6.74
N VAL A 283 -22.05 9.30 7.20
CA VAL A 283 -20.76 8.99 6.62
C VAL A 283 -20.70 7.51 6.31
N THR A 284 -20.44 7.16 5.05
CA THR A 284 -20.20 5.78 4.63
C THR A 284 -18.70 5.52 4.59
N ARG A 285 -18.28 4.46 5.27
CA ARG A 285 -16.88 3.98 5.25
C ARG A 285 -16.82 2.49 5.04
N ASN A 286 -15.82 2.07 4.30
CA ASN A 286 -15.46 0.66 4.21
C ASN A 286 -14.81 0.22 5.52
N ARG A 287 -15.19 -0.98 5.98
CA ARG A 287 -14.59 -1.66 7.13
C ARG A 287 -14.15 -3.06 6.70
N ALA A 288 -13.09 -3.54 7.31
CA ALA A 288 -12.60 -4.91 7.12
C ALA A 288 -13.31 -5.89 8.08
#